data_12cac1c73a638081818675e09f37de5f
#
_entry.id   12cac1c73a638081818675e09f37de5f
#
_cell.length_a   1.000
_cell.length_b   1.000
_cell.length_c   1.000
_cell.angle_alpha   90.00
_cell.angle_beta   90.00
_cell.angle_gamma   90.00
#
_symmetry.space_group_name_H-M   'P 1'
#
loop_
_entity.id
_entity.type
_entity.pdbx_description
1 polymer ?
#
loop_
_entity_poly.entity_id
_entity_poly.type
_entity_poly.pdbx_seq_one_letter_code
_entity_poly.pdbx_strand_id
1 'polypeptide(L)'
;IQERAPKHTLILGPTYSEYSRELSFSGSTQEYYHLQEERNFTLDVDDLCKILEKGYDFLIICNPNNPTSSAIMQEDLRKLIAFCAGKNIFVMIDETYVEFAPDINAVTAVPLTREFSNLMVLRGVSKFYAAPGMRLGYGITGNREFLAKMKEKQTPWSLNSLGAFAGKRMLLDHDYFRRTRELILGERDRMETELKKLPIFKVYPAYANFILLKIQKEGLTSADVFEACIDGTL
;
A
#
# COMPACT_ATOMS: atom_id res chain seq x y z
N ILE A 1 6.80 12.89 3.43
CA ILE A 1 7.60 12.65 4.66
C ILE A 1 8.36 13.93 5.02
N GLN A 2 9.26 14.42 4.19
CA GLN A 2 10.12 15.59 4.47
C GLN A 2 9.34 16.83 4.94
N GLU A 3 8.18 17.14 4.33
CA GLU A 3 7.37 18.30 4.73
C GLU A 3 6.77 18.16 6.14
N ARG A 4 6.42 16.95 6.55
CA ARG A 4 5.91 16.69 7.91
C ARG A 4 7.02 16.65 8.93
N ALA A 5 8.25 16.32 8.49
CA ALA A 5 9.43 16.15 9.34
C ALA A 5 9.09 15.38 10.63
N PRO A 6 8.57 14.13 10.51
CA PRO A 6 8.13 13.38 11.67
C PRO A 6 9.30 13.07 12.59
N LYS A 7 9.04 13.07 13.89
CA LYS A 7 10.05 12.74 14.91
C LYS A 7 10.03 11.26 15.27
N HIS A 8 8.82 10.71 15.40
CA HIS A 8 8.64 9.33 15.81
C HIS A 8 7.56 8.66 14.95
N THR A 9 7.99 7.79 14.04
CA THR A 9 7.13 7.14 13.06
C THR A 9 6.89 5.69 13.38
N LEU A 10 5.63 5.25 13.33
CA LEU A 10 5.26 3.84 13.30
C LEU A 10 5.00 3.42 11.84
N ILE A 11 5.57 2.29 11.44
CA ILE A 11 5.39 1.69 10.12
C ILE A 11 4.64 0.37 10.29
N LEU A 12 3.57 0.18 9.54
CA LEU A 12 2.85 -1.09 9.51
C LEU A 12 3.63 -2.10 8.66
N GLY A 13 4.20 -3.12 9.29
CA GLY A 13 5.08 -4.11 8.66
C GLY A 13 4.55 -5.55 8.73
N PRO A 14 5.14 -6.48 7.95
CA PRO A 14 6.18 -6.24 6.95
C PRO A 14 5.65 -5.40 5.79
N THR A 15 6.46 -4.51 5.23
CA THR A 15 6.02 -3.61 4.16
C THR A 15 7.19 -3.16 3.26
N TYR A 16 6.91 -2.27 2.32
CA TYR A 16 7.87 -1.77 1.36
C TYR A 16 9.02 -1.00 2.03
N SER A 17 10.26 -1.39 1.74
CA SER A 17 11.46 -0.91 2.44
C SER A 17 11.77 0.58 2.24
N GLU A 18 11.30 1.18 1.14
CA GLU A 18 11.60 2.59 0.83
C GLU A 18 10.98 3.57 1.84
N TYR A 19 9.93 3.17 2.57
CA TYR A 19 9.39 4.05 3.63
C TYR A 19 10.44 4.30 4.72
N SER A 20 11.12 3.24 5.18
CA SER A 20 12.18 3.35 6.17
C SER A 20 13.36 4.16 5.63
N ARG A 21 13.74 3.93 4.38
CA ARG A 21 14.79 4.68 3.72
C ARG A 21 14.49 6.18 3.65
N GLU A 22 13.28 6.56 3.20
CA GLU A 22 12.86 7.95 3.13
C GLU A 22 12.77 8.63 4.52
N LEU A 23 12.37 7.89 5.54
CA LEU A 23 12.34 8.37 6.91
C LEU A 23 13.75 8.61 7.46
N SER A 24 14.73 7.79 7.10
CA SER A 24 16.12 7.97 7.54
C SER A 24 16.69 9.31 7.10
N PHE A 25 16.28 9.84 5.94
CA PHE A 25 16.68 11.16 5.46
C PHE A 25 16.03 12.32 6.23
N SER A 26 14.90 12.07 6.90
CA SER A 26 14.23 13.07 7.72
C SER A 26 14.65 13.08 9.19
N GLY A 27 15.51 12.13 9.59
CA GLY A 27 15.95 11.98 10.98
C GLY A 27 14.88 11.44 11.93
N SER A 28 13.81 10.85 11.40
CA SER A 28 12.75 10.25 12.20
C SER A 28 13.22 8.97 12.91
N THR A 29 12.90 8.82 14.18
CA THR A 29 12.95 7.52 14.86
C THR A 29 11.86 6.62 14.29
N GLN A 30 12.17 5.37 14.01
CA GLN A 30 11.28 4.44 13.32
C GLN A 30 11.05 3.19 14.14
N GLU A 31 9.81 2.79 14.25
CA GLU A 31 9.41 1.50 14.81
C GLU A 31 8.42 0.79 13.88
N TYR A 32 8.32 -0.53 14.02
CA TYR A 32 7.42 -1.35 13.22
C TYR A 32 6.34 -1.99 14.10
N TYR A 33 5.10 -1.89 13.64
CA TYR A 33 4.03 -2.77 14.07
C TYR A 33 3.95 -3.94 13.09
N HIS A 34 4.26 -5.16 13.54
CA HIS A 34 4.28 -6.33 12.67
C HIS A 34 2.92 -7.02 12.63
N LEU A 35 2.33 -7.07 11.42
CA LEU A 35 1.16 -7.90 11.13
C LEU A 35 1.50 -9.38 11.36
N GLN A 36 0.60 -10.10 12.00
CA GLN A 36 0.82 -11.47 12.43
C GLN A 36 0.39 -12.47 11.34
N GLU A 37 1.25 -13.45 11.06
CA GLU A 37 0.97 -14.52 10.08
C GLU A 37 -0.25 -15.34 10.49
N GLU A 38 -0.42 -15.61 11.78
CA GLU A 38 -1.52 -16.39 12.36
C GLU A 38 -2.88 -15.77 12.05
N ARG A 39 -2.92 -14.47 11.83
CA ARG A 39 -4.09 -13.69 11.41
C ARG A 39 -4.12 -13.43 9.90
N ASN A 40 -3.35 -14.18 9.10
CA ASN A 40 -3.18 -13.94 7.67
C ASN A 40 -2.80 -12.49 7.34
N PHE A 41 -1.97 -11.87 8.17
CA PHE A 41 -1.55 -10.47 8.06
C PHE A 41 -2.70 -9.45 8.07
N THR A 42 -3.83 -9.78 8.69
CA THR A 42 -4.93 -8.85 8.92
C THR A 42 -4.60 -7.96 10.12
N LEU A 43 -4.88 -6.66 9.99
CA LEU A 43 -4.67 -5.69 11.06
C LEU A 43 -5.65 -5.89 12.21
N ASP A 44 -5.14 -5.86 13.44
CA ASP A 44 -5.91 -5.62 14.66
C ASP A 44 -5.85 -4.13 14.99
N VAL A 45 -6.93 -3.41 14.73
CA VAL A 45 -6.99 -1.95 14.92
C VAL A 45 -6.87 -1.56 16.39
N ASP A 46 -7.51 -2.32 17.27
CA ASP A 46 -7.51 -2.00 18.70
C ASP A 46 -6.12 -2.21 19.32
N ASP A 47 -5.41 -3.23 18.86
CA ASP A 47 -4.03 -3.50 19.28
C ASP A 47 -3.08 -2.41 18.74
N LEU A 48 -3.20 -2.04 17.47
CA LEU A 48 -2.42 -0.95 16.89
C LEU A 48 -2.67 0.38 17.62
N CYS A 49 -3.92 0.69 17.96
CA CYS A 49 -4.26 1.91 18.72
C CYS A 49 -3.56 1.96 20.08
N LYS A 50 -3.47 0.82 20.81
CA LYS A 50 -2.72 0.74 22.09
C LYS A 50 -1.23 1.04 21.88
N ILE A 51 -0.63 0.55 20.79
CA ILE A 51 0.78 0.84 20.49
C ILE A 51 0.98 2.31 20.18
N LEU A 52 0.05 2.93 19.40
CA LEU A 52 0.12 4.35 19.04
C LEU A 52 0.02 5.30 20.26
N GLU A 53 -0.50 4.84 21.40
CA GLU A 53 -0.49 5.62 22.66
C GLU A 53 0.91 5.92 23.21
N LYS A 54 1.95 5.22 22.74
CA LYS A 54 3.34 5.44 23.17
C LYS A 54 3.97 6.75 22.65
N GLY A 55 3.26 7.54 21.85
CA GLY A 55 3.70 8.88 21.48
C GLY A 55 4.34 8.99 20.10
N TYR A 56 3.72 8.37 19.09
CA TYR A 56 4.06 8.59 17.68
C TYR A 56 3.43 9.88 17.15
N ASP A 57 4.03 10.48 16.11
CA ASP A 57 3.48 11.64 15.40
C ASP A 57 3.19 11.35 13.92
N PHE A 58 3.60 10.16 13.45
CA PHE A 58 3.39 9.72 12.07
C PHE A 58 3.12 8.21 11.98
N LEU A 59 2.17 7.82 11.13
CA LEU A 59 1.85 6.43 10.82
C LEU A 59 1.90 6.21 9.32
N ILE A 60 2.63 5.18 8.87
CA ILE A 60 2.71 4.78 7.46
C ILE A 60 2.03 3.43 7.28
N ILE A 61 1.11 3.37 6.31
CA ILE A 61 0.37 2.18 5.91
C ILE A 61 0.47 1.99 4.40
N CYS A 62 0.73 0.78 3.93
CA CYS A 62 0.54 0.37 2.54
C CYS A 62 -0.77 -0.42 2.46
N ASN A 63 -1.72 -0.03 1.59
CA ASN A 63 -3.04 -0.65 1.53
C ASN A 63 -3.63 -0.69 0.10
N PRO A 64 -3.72 -1.83 -0.57
CA PRO A 64 -3.23 -3.16 -0.16
C PRO A 64 -1.73 -3.23 0.07
N ASN A 65 -1.30 -4.08 1.01
CA ASN A 65 0.07 -4.13 1.48
C ASN A 65 1.01 -4.92 0.54
N ASN A 66 2.21 -4.44 0.39
CA ASN A 66 3.33 -5.14 -0.22
C ASN A 66 4.35 -5.48 0.89
N PRO A 67 4.67 -6.77 1.18
CA PRO A 67 4.48 -7.95 0.30
C PRO A 67 3.30 -8.85 0.62
N THR A 68 2.49 -8.57 1.63
CA THR A 68 1.49 -9.53 2.12
C THR A 68 0.24 -9.63 1.24
N SER A 69 0.02 -8.67 0.35
CA SER A 69 -1.22 -8.54 -0.45
C SER A 69 -2.49 -8.38 0.40
N SER A 70 -2.38 -8.28 1.72
CA SER A 70 -3.51 -8.05 2.63
C SER A 70 -4.06 -6.64 2.48
N ALA A 71 -5.33 -6.45 2.83
CA ALA A 71 -5.97 -5.14 2.82
C ALA A 71 -6.66 -4.85 4.16
N ILE A 72 -6.69 -3.57 4.50
CA ILE A 72 -7.46 -3.03 5.63
C ILE A 72 -8.74 -2.43 5.04
N MET A 73 -9.89 -2.79 5.59
CA MET A 73 -11.16 -2.29 5.12
C MET A 73 -11.37 -0.82 5.52
N GLN A 74 -12.14 -0.10 4.73
CA GLN A 74 -12.36 1.34 4.93
C GLN A 74 -12.93 1.68 6.30
N GLU A 75 -13.78 0.81 6.87
CA GLU A 75 -14.32 1.00 8.22
C GLU A 75 -13.23 0.97 9.29
N ASP A 76 -12.30 0.03 9.18
CA ASP A 76 -11.16 -0.10 10.09
C ASP A 76 -10.18 1.06 9.90
N LEU A 77 -9.94 1.49 8.66
CA LEU A 77 -9.16 2.68 8.38
C LEU A 77 -9.81 3.93 9.00
N ARG A 78 -11.14 4.07 8.92
CA ARG A 78 -11.88 5.18 9.54
C ARG A 78 -11.67 5.23 11.06
N LYS A 79 -11.81 4.09 11.75
CA LYS A 79 -11.58 3.99 13.20
C LYS A 79 -10.14 4.39 13.56
N LEU A 80 -9.17 3.83 12.84
CA LEU A 80 -7.75 4.10 13.06
C LEU A 80 -7.39 5.57 12.84
N ILE A 81 -7.85 6.16 11.73
CA ILE A 81 -7.56 7.56 11.37
C ILE A 81 -8.21 8.52 12.38
N ALA A 82 -9.44 8.23 12.83
CA ALA A 82 -10.11 9.00 13.86
C ALA A 82 -9.34 8.96 15.20
N PHE A 83 -8.86 7.79 15.61
CA PHE A 83 -7.99 7.65 16.78
C PHE A 83 -6.70 8.48 16.61
N CYS A 84 -6.04 8.37 15.47
CA CYS A 84 -4.84 9.13 15.14
C CYS A 84 -5.09 10.66 15.17
N ALA A 85 -6.25 11.12 14.69
CA ALA A 85 -6.63 12.53 14.76
C ALA A 85 -6.70 13.05 16.20
N GLY A 86 -7.30 12.27 17.11
CA GLY A 86 -7.36 12.60 18.54
C GLY A 86 -6.00 12.64 19.25
N LYS A 87 -4.99 12.02 18.66
CA LYS A 87 -3.61 11.96 19.21
C LYS A 87 -2.62 12.85 18.42
N ASN A 88 -3.09 13.65 17.46
CA ASN A 88 -2.25 14.47 16.57
C ASN A 88 -1.26 13.64 15.70
N ILE A 89 -1.59 12.40 15.41
CA ILE A 89 -0.80 11.53 14.54
C ILE A 89 -1.23 11.74 13.09
N PHE A 90 -0.28 12.06 12.21
CA PHE A 90 -0.56 12.15 10.78
C PHE A 90 -0.44 10.76 10.12
N VAL A 91 -1.42 10.41 9.28
CA VAL A 91 -1.49 9.11 8.63
C VAL A 91 -1.20 9.27 7.14
N MET A 92 -0.23 8.50 6.63
CA MET A 92 0.06 8.35 5.21
C MET A 92 -0.32 6.94 4.78
N ILE A 93 -1.23 6.85 3.80
CA ILE A 93 -1.65 5.57 3.23
C ILE A 93 -1.20 5.51 1.78
N ASP A 94 -0.37 4.52 1.47
CA ASP A 94 0.05 4.23 0.10
C ASP A 94 -0.93 3.23 -0.53
N GLU A 95 -1.70 3.72 -1.49
CA GLU A 95 -2.69 2.95 -2.25
C GLU A 95 -2.19 2.56 -3.66
N THR A 96 -0.90 2.36 -3.84
CA THR A 96 -0.30 1.99 -5.15
C THR A 96 -0.93 0.75 -5.77
N TYR A 97 -1.54 -0.13 -4.98
CA TYR A 97 -2.15 -1.38 -5.44
C TYR A 97 -3.69 -1.41 -5.32
N VAL A 98 -4.32 -0.30 -4.95
CA VAL A 98 -5.76 -0.30 -4.62
C VAL A 98 -6.66 -0.63 -5.81
N GLU A 99 -6.25 -0.31 -7.03
CA GLU A 99 -7.01 -0.63 -8.25
C GLU A 99 -7.15 -2.14 -8.48
N PHE A 100 -6.29 -2.97 -7.87
CA PHE A 100 -6.36 -4.43 -7.93
C PHE A 100 -7.27 -5.05 -6.86
N ALA A 101 -7.78 -4.28 -5.90
CA ALA A 101 -8.70 -4.80 -4.89
C ALA A 101 -10.03 -5.25 -5.54
N PRO A 102 -10.65 -6.35 -5.11
CA PRO A 102 -11.94 -6.82 -5.66
C PRO A 102 -13.00 -5.73 -5.58
N ASP A 103 -13.12 -5.06 -4.44
CA ASP A 103 -13.93 -3.86 -4.27
C ASP A 103 -13.03 -2.71 -3.79
N ILE A 104 -12.78 -1.76 -4.70
CA ILE A 104 -11.96 -0.58 -4.40
C ILE A 104 -12.62 0.28 -3.33
N ASN A 105 -13.95 0.41 -3.34
CA ASN A 105 -14.67 1.27 -2.41
C ASN A 105 -14.63 0.74 -0.96
N ALA A 106 -14.53 -0.58 -0.81
CA ALA A 106 -14.38 -1.19 0.50
C ALA A 106 -12.98 -1.02 1.11
N VAL A 107 -11.96 -0.67 0.30
CA VAL A 107 -10.55 -0.65 0.72
C VAL A 107 -9.96 0.77 0.73
N THR A 108 -10.38 1.64 -0.20
CA THR A 108 -9.77 2.97 -0.35
C THR A 108 -10.06 3.92 0.81
N ALA A 109 -9.03 4.65 1.24
CA ALA A 109 -9.14 5.74 2.20
C ALA A 109 -9.42 7.10 1.55
N VAL A 110 -9.49 7.19 0.22
CA VAL A 110 -9.70 8.48 -0.47
C VAL A 110 -10.94 9.24 0.01
N PRO A 111 -12.13 8.63 0.21
CA PRO A 111 -13.28 9.35 0.76
C PRO A 111 -13.03 9.95 2.14
N LEU A 112 -12.20 9.29 2.96
CA LEU A 112 -11.87 9.71 4.33
C LEU A 112 -11.02 10.99 4.36
N THR A 113 -10.36 11.35 3.27
CA THR A 113 -9.60 12.63 3.19
C THR A 113 -10.49 13.86 3.30
N ARG A 114 -11.80 13.72 3.07
CA ARG A 114 -12.78 14.81 3.27
C ARG A 114 -13.18 14.99 4.73
N GLU A 115 -13.02 13.95 5.54
CA GLU A 115 -13.43 13.90 6.94
C GLU A 115 -12.24 14.20 7.87
N PHE A 116 -11.03 13.77 7.48
CA PHE A 116 -9.84 13.82 8.32
C PHE A 116 -8.73 14.64 7.69
N SER A 117 -8.33 15.72 8.35
CA SER A 117 -7.23 16.58 7.92
C SER A 117 -5.84 16.00 8.23
N ASN A 118 -5.76 14.98 9.07
CA ASN A 118 -4.53 14.26 9.41
C ASN A 118 -4.23 13.09 8.46
N LEU A 119 -4.88 13.03 7.29
CA LEU A 119 -4.74 11.95 6.32
C LEU A 119 -4.18 12.44 4.99
N MET A 120 -3.23 11.67 4.44
CA MET A 120 -2.80 11.76 3.04
C MET A 120 -2.79 10.39 2.41
N VAL A 121 -3.42 10.25 1.25
CA VAL A 121 -3.41 9.03 0.43
C VAL A 121 -2.48 9.26 -0.75
N LEU A 122 -1.60 8.30 -1.02
CA LEU A 122 -0.69 8.30 -2.18
C LEU A 122 -1.18 7.29 -3.22
N ARG A 123 -1.10 7.65 -4.49
CA ARG A 123 -1.36 6.78 -5.64
C ARG A 123 -0.37 7.03 -6.76
N GLY A 124 -0.25 6.11 -7.69
CA GLY A 124 0.64 6.26 -8.83
C GLY A 124 0.24 5.40 -10.03
N VAL A 125 0.84 5.71 -11.19
CA VAL A 125 0.57 4.98 -12.45
C VAL A 125 1.52 3.81 -12.66
N SER A 126 2.46 3.57 -11.75
CA SER A 126 3.56 2.63 -11.93
C SER A 126 3.14 1.16 -11.95
N LYS A 127 2.07 0.79 -11.26
CA LYS A 127 1.62 -0.60 -11.13
C LYS A 127 0.42 -0.87 -12.02
N PHE A 128 -0.73 -0.31 -11.70
CA PHE A 128 -1.96 -0.59 -12.43
C PHE A 128 -1.89 -0.21 -13.93
N TYR A 129 -1.27 0.92 -14.25
CA TYR A 129 -1.08 1.36 -15.63
C TYR A 129 0.21 0.85 -16.27
N ALA A 130 0.94 -0.08 -15.62
CA ALA A 130 2.19 -0.67 -16.11
C ALA A 130 3.22 0.37 -16.60
N ALA A 131 3.25 1.55 -15.98
CA ALA A 131 4.04 2.71 -16.43
C ALA A 131 5.07 3.19 -15.37
N PRO A 132 5.94 2.31 -14.83
CA PRO A 132 6.90 2.70 -13.79
C PRO A 132 7.91 3.74 -14.28
N GLY A 133 8.28 3.70 -15.56
CA GLY A 133 9.23 4.65 -16.18
C GLY A 133 8.69 6.08 -16.30
N MET A 134 7.37 6.28 -16.22
CA MET A 134 6.77 7.62 -16.27
C MET A 134 7.03 8.46 -15.03
N ARG A 135 7.43 7.86 -13.93
CA ARG A 135 7.74 8.52 -12.65
C ARG A 135 6.63 9.46 -12.19
N LEU A 136 5.36 9.02 -12.32
CA LEU A 136 4.17 9.78 -11.97
C LEU A 136 3.45 9.16 -10.78
N GLY A 137 3.26 9.97 -9.75
CA GLY A 137 2.40 9.70 -8.60
C GLY A 137 1.68 10.96 -8.17
N TYR A 138 0.69 10.81 -7.32
CA TYR A 138 -0.09 11.92 -6.79
C TYR A 138 -0.55 11.63 -5.37
N GLY A 139 -0.72 12.72 -4.59
CA GLY A 139 -1.23 12.67 -3.24
C GLY A 139 -2.61 13.31 -3.14
N ILE A 140 -3.46 12.76 -2.30
CA ILE A 140 -4.83 13.24 -2.03
C ILE A 140 -4.94 13.52 -0.54
N THR A 141 -5.32 14.76 -0.18
CA THR A 141 -5.55 15.16 1.20
C THR A 141 -6.61 16.26 1.28
N GLY A 142 -7.40 16.26 2.33
CA GLY A 142 -8.30 17.36 2.67
C GLY A 142 -7.63 18.51 3.42
N ASN A 143 -6.38 18.34 3.84
CA ASN A 143 -5.62 19.35 4.59
C ASN A 143 -5.07 20.42 3.64
N ARG A 144 -5.83 21.54 3.53
CA ARG A 144 -5.48 22.65 2.62
C ARG A 144 -4.18 23.34 2.99
N GLU A 145 -3.89 23.50 4.28
CA GLU A 145 -2.66 24.12 4.76
C GLU A 145 -1.44 23.25 4.39
N PHE A 146 -1.52 21.95 4.67
CA PHE A 146 -0.46 21.02 4.29
C PHE A 146 -0.24 20.98 2.78
N LEU A 147 -1.34 20.97 2.00
CA LEU A 147 -1.26 21.01 0.54
C LEU A 147 -0.60 22.30 0.03
N ALA A 148 -0.89 23.44 0.65
CA ALA A 148 -0.27 24.73 0.29
C ALA A 148 1.25 24.70 0.55
N LYS A 149 1.68 24.20 1.71
CA LYS A 149 3.09 24.03 2.07
C LYS A 149 3.83 23.09 1.10
N MET A 150 3.18 21.99 0.72
CA MET A 150 3.76 21.08 -0.28
C MET A 150 3.94 21.75 -1.64
N LYS A 151 2.95 22.52 -2.10
CA LYS A 151 3.04 23.25 -3.37
C LYS A 151 4.14 24.31 -3.37
N GLU A 152 4.32 25.00 -2.26
CA GLU A 152 5.37 26.03 -2.09
C GLU A 152 6.77 25.42 -2.20
N LYS A 153 6.96 24.21 -1.62
CA LYS A 153 8.26 23.50 -1.65
C LYS A 153 8.48 22.64 -2.91
N GLN A 154 7.44 22.46 -3.73
CA GLN A 154 7.56 21.69 -4.93
C GLN A 154 8.47 22.40 -5.94
N THR A 155 9.52 21.71 -6.39
CA THR A 155 10.37 22.25 -7.45
C THR A 155 9.60 22.39 -8.77
N PRO A 156 9.79 23.46 -9.55
CA PRO A 156 9.05 23.72 -10.79
C PRO A 156 9.13 22.57 -11.82
N TRP A 157 10.20 21.80 -11.82
CA TRP A 157 10.48 20.72 -12.77
C TRP A 157 10.29 19.32 -12.19
N SER A 158 9.63 19.18 -11.05
CA SER A 158 9.42 17.87 -10.39
C SER A 158 8.54 16.92 -11.20
N LEU A 159 7.65 17.46 -12.03
CA LEU A 159 6.81 16.68 -12.93
C LEU A 159 7.30 16.80 -14.38
N ASN A 160 7.71 15.66 -14.98
CA ASN A 160 8.12 15.64 -16.39
C ASN A 160 6.91 15.74 -17.32
N SER A 161 7.09 16.39 -18.47
CA SER A 161 6.01 16.68 -19.43
C SER A 161 5.37 15.42 -20.01
N LEU A 162 6.15 14.35 -20.26
CA LEU A 162 5.63 13.08 -20.77
C LEU A 162 4.76 12.40 -19.72
N GLY A 163 5.20 12.39 -18.46
CA GLY A 163 4.42 11.87 -17.33
C GLY A 163 3.10 12.61 -17.15
N ALA A 164 3.11 13.94 -17.22
CA ALA A 164 1.91 14.76 -17.12
C ALA A 164 0.92 14.48 -18.28
N PHE A 165 1.42 14.43 -19.52
CA PHE A 165 0.60 14.16 -20.69
C PHE A 165 0.01 12.74 -20.69
N ALA A 166 0.85 11.73 -20.45
CA ALA A 166 0.43 10.33 -20.44
C ALA A 166 -0.49 10.03 -19.25
N GLY A 167 -0.17 10.55 -18.06
CA GLY A 167 -0.96 10.35 -16.86
C GLY A 167 -2.40 10.86 -16.99
N LYS A 168 -2.59 12.03 -17.62
CA LYS A 168 -3.93 12.54 -17.90
C LYS A 168 -4.75 11.59 -18.77
N ARG A 169 -4.13 10.96 -19.77
CA ARG A 169 -4.79 9.99 -20.65
C ARG A 169 -5.05 8.67 -19.94
N MET A 170 -4.06 8.14 -19.23
CA MET A 170 -4.16 6.89 -18.46
C MET A 170 -5.31 6.95 -17.45
N LEU A 171 -5.39 8.02 -16.66
CA LEU A 171 -6.41 8.18 -15.62
C LEU A 171 -7.83 8.38 -16.19
N LEU A 172 -7.97 8.74 -17.46
CA LEU A 172 -9.26 8.90 -18.14
C LEU A 172 -9.61 7.71 -19.04
N ASP A 173 -8.74 6.70 -19.16
CA ASP A 173 -8.98 5.51 -19.98
C ASP A 173 -9.79 4.47 -19.17
N HIS A 174 -11.11 4.65 -19.17
CA HIS A 174 -12.02 3.75 -18.47
C HIS A 174 -12.06 2.34 -19.08
N ASP A 175 -11.77 2.22 -20.37
CA ASP A 175 -11.70 0.93 -21.07
C ASP A 175 -10.48 0.12 -20.64
N TYR A 176 -9.31 0.76 -20.57
CA TYR A 176 -8.11 0.14 -20.01
C TYR A 176 -8.37 -0.29 -18.56
N PHE A 177 -8.94 0.61 -17.75
CA PHE A 177 -9.25 0.33 -16.35
C PHE A 177 -10.12 -0.91 -16.20
N ARG A 178 -11.23 -1.00 -16.92
CA ARG A 178 -12.16 -2.12 -16.88
C ARG A 178 -11.48 -3.43 -17.33
N ARG A 179 -10.87 -3.45 -18.52
CA ARG A 179 -10.21 -4.64 -19.09
C ARG A 179 -9.06 -5.14 -18.23
N THR A 180 -8.24 -4.25 -17.69
CA THR A 180 -7.12 -4.62 -16.83
C THR A 180 -7.64 -5.27 -15.53
N ARG A 181 -8.68 -4.71 -14.92
CA ARG A 181 -9.28 -5.32 -13.72
C ARG A 181 -9.86 -6.69 -14.02
N GLU A 182 -10.66 -6.82 -15.08
CA GLU A 182 -11.25 -8.11 -15.50
C GLU A 182 -10.16 -9.18 -15.68
N LEU A 183 -9.07 -8.84 -16.38
CA LEU A 183 -7.96 -9.74 -16.62
C LEU A 183 -7.24 -10.12 -15.32
N ILE A 184 -6.81 -9.13 -14.54
CA ILE A 184 -5.97 -9.37 -13.36
C ILE A 184 -6.76 -10.06 -12.25
N LEU A 185 -8.01 -9.67 -12.01
CA LEU A 185 -8.84 -10.32 -11.00
C LEU A 185 -9.16 -11.77 -11.40
N GLY A 186 -9.55 -12.00 -12.66
CA GLY A 186 -9.83 -13.33 -13.15
C GLY A 186 -8.60 -14.24 -13.09
N GLU A 187 -7.42 -13.75 -13.47
CA GLU A 187 -6.19 -14.53 -13.41
C GLU A 187 -5.73 -14.78 -11.97
N ARG A 188 -5.87 -13.81 -11.07
CA ARG A 188 -5.58 -14.01 -9.65
C ARG A 188 -6.48 -15.09 -9.04
N ASP A 189 -7.78 -15.06 -9.31
CA ASP A 189 -8.73 -16.07 -8.82
C ASP A 189 -8.40 -17.46 -9.36
N ARG A 190 -8.01 -17.55 -10.65
CA ARG A 190 -7.53 -18.79 -11.27
C ARG A 190 -6.28 -19.29 -10.58
N MET A 191 -5.26 -18.44 -10.41
CA MET A 191 -4.00 -18.79 -9.75
C MET A 191 -4.22 -19.23 -8.30
N GLU A 192 -5.01 -18.50 -7.53
CA GLU A 192 -5.32 -18.89 -6.15
C GLU A 192 -5.98 -20.27 -6.09
N THR A 193 -6.89 -20.55 -7.02
CA THR A 193 -7.58 -21.83 -7.10
C THR A 193 -6.61 -22.99 -7.39
N GLU A 194 -5.69 -22.78 -8.34
CA GLU A 194 -4.70 -23.82 -8.70
C GLU A 194 -3.64 -23.99 -7.59
N LEU A 195 -3.15 -22.90 -7.03
CA LEU A 195 -2.14 -22.95 -5.97
C LEU A 195 -2.67 -23.61 -4.69
N LYS A 196 -3.95 -23.43 -4.35
CA LYS A 196 -4.60 -24.11 -3.21
C LYS A 196 -4.70 -25.62 -3.36
N LYS A 197 -4.59 -26.17 -4.58
CA LYS A 197 -4.52 -27.63 -4.83
C LYS A 197 -3.15 -28.22 -4.50
N LEU A 198 -2.12 -27.38 -4.38
CA LEU A 198 -0.74 -27.81 -4.10
C LEU A 198 -0.50 -27.83 -2.58
N PRO A 199 -0.37 -29.00 -1.94
CA PRO A 199 -0.24 -29.11 -0.50
C PRO A 199 1.06 -28.54 0.07
N ILE A 200 2.02 -28.24 -0.81
CA ILE A 200 3.30 -27.61 -0.44
C ILE A 200 3.17 -26.14 -0.11
N PHE A 201 2.02 -25.49 -0.43
CA PHE A 201 1.82 -24.08 -0.20
C PHE A 201 0.64 -23.79 0.72
N LYS A 202 0.84 -22.86 1.65
CA LYS A 202 -0.25 -22.06 2.23
C LYS A 202 -0.43 -20.80 1.39
N VAL A 203 -1.62 -20.59 0.87
CA VAL A 203 -1.98 -19.42 0.04
C VAL A 203 -2.68 -18.40 0.93
N TYR A 204 -2.17 -17.15 0.98
CA TYR A 204 -2.80 -16.08 1.74
C TYR A 204 -3.81 -15.31 0.86
N PRO A 205 -4.86 -14.70 1.46
CA PRO A 205 -5.78 -13.83 0.72
C PRO A 205 -5.05 -12.69 0.02
N ALA A 206 -5.39 -12.44 -1.25
CA ALA A 206 -4.72 -11.44 -2.06
C ALA A 206 -5.65 -10.32 -2.53
N TYR A 207 -5.21 -9.06 -2.31
CA TYR A 207 -5.89 -7.83 -2.74
C TYR A 207 -5.09 -7.04 -3.78
N ALA A 208 -3.81 -7.38 -3.99
CA ALA A 208 -2.93 -6.77 -5.00
C ALA A 208 -2.86 -7.65 -6.27
N ASN A 209 -1.92 -7.34 -7.18
CA ASN A 209 -1.63 -8.14 -8.37
C ASN A 209 -0.52 -9.18 -8.14
N PHE A 210 -0.38 -9.64 -6.92
CA PHE A 210 0.52 -10.72 -6.52
C PHE A 210 -0.09 -11.50 -5.36
N ILE A 211 0.34 -12.74 -5.18
CA ILE A 211 -0.14 -13.67 -4.16
C ILE A 211 1.03 -14.02 -3.25
N LEU A 212 0.84 -13.89 -1.93
CA LEU A 212 1.81 -14.39 -0.95
C LEU A 212 1.58 -15.89 -0.72
N LEU A 213 2.66 -16.65 -0.77
CA LEU A 213 2.68 -18.08 -0.48
C LEU A 213 3.66 -18.37 0.65
N LYS A 214 3.30 -19.30 1.53
CA LYS A 214 4.25 -19.92 2.46
C LYS A 214 4.51 -21.36 2.05
N ILE A 215 5.79 -21.72 1.91
CA ILE A 215 6.20 -23.08 1.66
C ILE A 215 6.01 -23.88 2.96
N GLN A 216 5.25 -24.99 2.90
CA GLN A 216 4.97 -25.87 4.03
C GLN A 216 5.81 -27.15 4.02
N LYS A 217 6.51 -27.43 2.91
CA LYS A 217 7.35 -28.60 2.75
C LYS A 217 8.72 -28.33 3.36
N GLU A 218 9.09 -29.14 4.36
CA GLU A 218 10.41 -29.07 4.99
C GLU A 218 11.53 -29.30 3.98
N GLY A 219 12.61 -28.53 4.11
CA GLY A 219 13.77 -28.59 3.22
C GLY A 219 13.59 -27.91 1.86
N LEU A 220 12.39 -27.44 1.52
CA LEU A 220 12.14 -26.69 0.29
C LEU A 220 12.23 -25.18 0.57
N THR A 221 13.07 -24.47 -0.18
CA THR A 221 13.27 -23.01 -0.05
C THR A 221 12.55 -22.24 -1.16
N SER A 222 12.40 -20.92 -0.99
CA SER A 222 11.89 -20.05 -2.05
C SER A 222 12.81 -20.01 -3.28
N ALA A 223 14.13 -20.21 -3.09
CA ALA A 223 15.08 -20.32 -4.20
C ALA A 223 14.81 -21.59 -5.03
N ASP A 224 14.58 -22.73 -4.38
CA ASP A 224 14.27 -23.99 -5.09
C ASP A 224 12.97 -23.87 -5.91
N VAL A 225 11.94 -23.21 -5.34
CA VAL A 225 10.68 -22.95 -6.07
C VAL A 225 10.93 -22.01 -7.25
N PHE A 226 11.75 -20.97 -7.07
CA PHE A 226 12.09 -20.04 -8.14
C PHE A 226 12.79 -20.75 -9.30
N GLU A 227 13.80 -21.57 -9.02
CA GLU A 227 14.53 -22.34 -10.04
C GLU A 227 13.58 -23.31 -10.77
N ALA A 228 12.73 -24.03 -10.03
CA ALA A 228 11.76 -24.94 -10.62
C ALA A 228 10.74 -24.21 -11.54
N CYS A 229 10.34 -22.99 -11.20
CA CYS A 229 9.49 -22.16 -12.07
C CYS A 229 10.19 -21.74 -13.36
N ILE A 230 11.51 -21.42 -13.30
CA ILE A 230 12.31 -21.05 -14.48
C ILE A 230 12.47 -22.27 -15.40
N ASP A 231 12.78 -23.43 -14.83
CA ASP A 231 13.02 -24.65 -15.58
C ASP A 231 11.72 -25.32 -16.12
N GLY A 232 10.55 -24.77 -15.73
CA GLY A 232 9.25 -25.31 -16.13
C GLY A 232 8.95 -26.70 -15.56
N THR A 233 9.52 -27.00 -14.38
CA THR A 233 9.40 -28.29 -13.69
C THR A 233 8.38 -28.27 -12.54
N LEU A 234 7.68 -27.18 -12.34
CA LEU A 234 6.55 -27.02 -11.41
C LEU A 234 5.21 -27.15 -12.11
#